data_229bbfe3f462cae8499fb35f24f98ea2
#
_entry.id   229bbfe3f462cae8499fb35f24f98ea2
#
_cell.length_a   1.000
_cell.length_b   1.000
_cell.length_c   1.000
_cell.angle_alpha   90.00
_cell.angle_beta   90.00
_cell.angle_gamma   90.00
#
_symmetry.space_group_name_H-M   'P 1'
#
loop_
_entity.id
_entity.type
_entity.pdbx_description
1 polymer ?
#
loop_
_entity_poly.entity_id
_entity_poly.type
_entity_poly.pdbx_seq_one_letter_code
_entity_poly.pdbx_strand_id
1 'polypeptide(L)'
;QAVNSPEYSQTVRPKTYLRADAEQDLPHPRAWQSMDETHPSPSDCPMTTPEGDFIIPAVDYGNVLVGIQPGRGSVKMATTDTHDTTRPPHPQYAGFYTWLSQIWKPDVIIHVGTHGTLEFLQGKENAVSAECFPDMLIGDIPHVYIYYCGNAAEGLIARRRAHAVLVSYQPPVMQPTRLDGELAELDDLISEYRRSVTLMPQTSAELLEQVHGRATALHLPTDLDELEVELSLIHI
;
A
#
# COMPACT_ATOMS: atom_id res chain seq x y z
N GLN A 1 5.58 1.40 9.67
CA GLN A 1 5.78 2.18 10.91
C GLN A 1 5.51 1.34 12.16
N ALA A 2 4.43 0.55 12.22
CA ALA A 2 4.11 -0.29 13.39
C ALA A 2 5.18 -1.35 13.69
N VAL A 3 5.79 -1.96 12.68
CA VAL A 3 6.81 -3.02 12.83
C VAL A 3 8.12 -2.49 13.42
N ASN A 4 8.42 -1.23 13.19
CA ASN A 4 9.64 -0.59 13.69
C ASN A 4 9.44 0.17 15.01
N SER A 5 8.24 0.13 15.62
CA SER A 5 8.03 0.72 16.93
C SER A 5 8.70 -0.13 18.02
N PRO A 6 9.32 0.48 19.06
CA PRO A 6 9.94 -0.27 20.15
C PRO A 6 8.99 -1.23 20.87
N GLU A 7 7.70 -0.88 20.96
CA GLU A 7 6.67 -1.70 21.59
C GLU A 7 6.35 -2.95 20.75
N TYR A 8 6.30 -2.82 19.43
CA TYR A 8 6.05 -3.95 18.55
C TYR A 8 7.22 -4.94 18.55
N SER A 9 8.45 -4.45 18.57
CA SER A 9 9.66 -5.28 18.58
C SER A 9 9.82 -6.10 19.86
N GLN A 10 9.19 -5.69 20.97
CA GLN A 10 9.24 -6.42 22.24
C GLN A 10 8.20 -7.55 22.34
N THR A 11 7.06 -7.42 21.66
CA THR A 11 5.92 -8.35 21.77
C THR A 11 5.83 -9.36 20.64
N VAL A 12 6.29 -9.02 19.45
CA VAL A 12 6.19 -9.88 18.26
C VAL A 12 7.54 -9.91 17.55
N ARG A 13 8.21 -11.06 17.53
CA ARG A 13 9.40 -11.23 16.70
C ARG A 13 8.93 -11.44 15.26
N PRO A 14 9.26 -10.52 14.34
CA PRO A 14 8.94 -10.69 12.93
C PRO A 14 9.61 -11.96 12.41
N LYS A 15 8.88 -12.72 11.59
CA LYS A 15 9.46 -13.86 10.89
C LYS A 15 10.37 -13.32 9.78
N THR A 16 11.55 -13.90 9.65
CA THR A 16 12.47 -13.57 8.54
C THR A 16 12.43 -14.70 7.53
N TYR A 17 12.38 -14.36 6.26
CA TYR A 17 12.42 -15.28 5.13
C TYR A 17 13.66 -14.96 4.29
N LEU A 18 14.55 -15.92 4.16
CA LEU A 18 15.81 -15.72 3.46
C LEU A 18 15.56 -15.42 1.99
N ARG A 19 16.28 -14.47 1.44
CA ARG A 19 16.20 -14.10 0.03
C ARG A 19 16.47 -15.30 -0.88
N ALA A 20 17.51 -16.09 -0.56
CA ALA A 20 17.90 -17.26 -1.33
C ALA A 20 16.80 -18.33 -1.36
N ASP A 21 16.09 -18.54 -0.24
CA ASP A 21 14.98 -19.49 -0.17
C ASP A 21 13.80 -18.98 -1.03
N ALA A 22 13.51 -17.68 -0.97
CA ALA A 22 12.45 -17.08 -1.77
C ALA A 22 12.69 -17.21 -3.28
N GLU A 23 13.93 -17.06 -3.74
CA GLU A 23 14.32 -17.27 -5.14
C GLU A 23 14.18 -18.73 -5.58
N GLN A 24 14.45 -19.67 -4.68
CA GLN A 24 14.24 -21.09 -4.93
C GLN A 24 12.77 -21.46 -4.95
N ASP A 25 11.97 -20.91 -4.03
CA ASP A 25 10.55 -21.21 -3.86
C ASP A 25 9.68 -20.54 -4.93
N LEU A 26 10.13 -19.44 -5.52
CA LEU A 26 9.55 -18.78 -6.68
C LEU A 26 10.54 -18.86 -7.86
N PRO A 27 10.55 -19.95 -8.65
CA PRO A 27 11.57 -20.20 -9.68
C PRO A 27 11.32 -19.38 -10.97
N HIS A 28 11.25 -18.05 -10.82
CA HIS A 28 11.07 -17.09 -11.91
C HIS A 28 12.26 -16.11 -11.98
N PRO A 29 13.44 -16.54 -12.49
CA PRO A 29 14.66 -15.74 -12.44
C PRO A 29 14.55 -14.40 -13.17
N ARG A 30 13.75 -14.30 -14.24
CA ARG A 30 13.51 -13.04 -14.95
C ARG A 30 12.71 -12.05 -14.11
N ALA A 31 11.76 -12.55 -13.30
CA ALA A 31 10.98 -11.69 -12.39
C ALA A 31 11.89 -11.11 -11.31
N TRP A 32 12.73 -11.95 -10.68
CA TRP A 32 13.71 -11.50 -9.69
C TRP A 32 14.68 -10.48 -10.27
N GLN A 33 15.25 -10.77 -11.45
CA GLN A 33 16.14 -9.82 -12.14
C GLN A 33 15.44 -8.47 -12.40
N SER A 34 14.21 -8.48 -12.89
CA SER A 34 13.44 -7.25 -13.17
C SER A 34 13.15 -6.45 -11.90
N MET A 35 12.85 -7.13 -10.78
CA MET A 35 12.67 -6.50 -9.49
C MET A 35 13.95 -5.84 -8.98
N ASP A 36 15.10 -6.53 -9.10
CA ASP A 36 16.40 -6.00 -8.66
C ASP A 36 16.88 -4.82 -9.50
N GLU A 37 16.67 -4.86 -10.82
CA GLU A 37 16.98 -3.75 -11.72
C GLU A 37 16.15 -2.50 -11.39
N THR A 38 14.90 -2.70 -10.97
CA THR A 38 14.00 -1.59 -10.61
C THR A 38 14.24 -1.08 -9.18
N HIS A 39 14.62 -1.98 -8.26
CA HIS A 39 14.81 -1.72 -6.84
C HIS A 39 16.20 -2.20 -6.37
N PRO A 40 17.28 -1.52 -6.77
CA PRO A 40 18.65 -2.03 -6.59
C PRO A 40 19.13 -2.02 -5.13
N SER A 41 18.43 -1.32 -4.24
CA SER A 41 18.84 -1.22 -2.83
C SER A 41 17.82 -1.87 -1.89
N PRO A 42 18.23 -2.89 -1.12
CA PRO A 42 17.39 -3.47 -0.07
C PRO A 42 16.91 -2.44 0.96
N SER A 43 17.72 -1.40 1.23
CA SER A 43 17.38 -0.35 2.20
C SER A 43 16.22 0.56 1.76
N ASP A 44 15.81 0.49 0.49
CA ASP A 44 14.66 1.23 0.00
C ASP A 44 13.32 0.61 0.43
N CYS A 45 13.36 -0.60 1.02
CA CYS A 45 12.20 -1.27 1.57
C CYS A 45 12.30 -1.43 3.09
N PRO A 46 11.35 -0.90 3.88
CA PRO A 46 11.39 -0.98 5.33
C PRO A 46 11.19 -2.39 5.91
N MET A 47 10.73 -3.33 5.09
CA MET A 47 10.49 -4.72 5.47
C MET A 47 11.60 -5.66 4.96
N THR A 48 12.81 -5.15 4.84
CA THR A 48 13.99 -5.90 4.42
C THR A 48 15.10 -5.72 5.46
N THR A 49 15.83 -6.77 5.78
CA THR A 49 17.00 -6.69 6.66
C THR A 49 18.17 -6.01 5.93
N PRO A 50 19.21 -5.56 6.63
CA PRO A 50 20.40 -5.02 5.99
C PRO A 50 21.09 -6.01 5.03
N GLU A 51 20.95 -7.33 5.28
CA GLU A 51 21.50 -8.42 4.48
C GLU A 51 20.65 -8.69 3.23
N GLY A 52 19.44 -8.12 3.14
CA GLY A 52 18.54 -8.27 2.01
C GLY A 52 17.45 -9.33 2.20
N ASP A 53 17.35 -9.94 3.38
CA ASP A 53 16.30 -10.91 3.70
C ASP A 53 14.97 -10.22 3.99
N PHE A 54 13.88 -10.95 3.82
CA PHE A 54 12.53 -10.38 3.91
C PHE A 54 11.95 -10.51 5.31
N ILE A 55 11.38 -9.42 5.80
CA ILE A 55 10.61 -9.39 7.05
C ILE A 55 9.15 -9.64 6.69
N ILE A 56 8.54 -10.63 7.35
CA ILE A 56 7.13 -10.98 7.16
C ILE A 56 6.30 -10.26 8.24
N PRO A 57 5.54 -9.22 7.86
CA PRO A 57 4.77 -8.40 8.80
C PRO A 57 3.45 -9.09 9.17
N ALA A 58 3.52 -10.19 9.91
CA ALA A 58 2.36 -10.99 10.24
C ALA A 58 2.43 -11.55 11.66
N VAL A 59 1.26 -11.70 12.28
CA VAL A 59 1.05 -12.34 13.59
C VAL A 59 0.30 -13.65 13.39
N ASP A 60 0.83 -14.70 13.96
CA ASP A 60 0.32 -16.06 13.87
C ASP A 60 -0.57 -16.39 15.08
N TYR A 61 -1.82 -16.74 14.81
CA TYR A 61 -2.81 -17.16 15.79
C TYR A 61 -3.19 -18.65 15.63
N GLY A 62 -2.28 -19.47 15.14
CA GLY A 62 -2.51 -20.90 14.89
C GLY A 62 -3.11 -21.13 13.51
N ASN A 63 -4.43 -21.25 13.41
CA ASN A 63 -5.10 -21.45 12.12
C ASN A 63 -5.38 -20.14 11.36
N VAL A 64 -5.06 -19.00 11.94
CA VAL A 64 -5.27 -17.67 11.34
C VAL A 64 -3.97 -16.89 11.42
N LEU A 65 -3.55 -16.36 10.28
CA LEU A 65 -2.46 -15.39 10.17
C LEU A 65 -3.05 -14.02 9.86
N VAL A 66 -2.69 -13.03 10.65
CA VAL A 66 -3.04 -11.63 10.38
C VAL A 66 -1.79 -10.90 9.95
N GLY A 67 -1.76 -10.41 8.72
CA GLY A 67 -0.61 -9.75 8.14
C GLY A 67 -0.96 -8.40 7.52
N ILE A 68 0.06 -7.56 7.34
CA ILE A 68 -0.04 -6.31 6.61
C ILE A 68 0.56 -6.54 5.23
N GLN A 69 -0.21 -6.26 4.17
CA GLN A 69 0.32 -6.31 2.80
C GLN A 69 1.50 -5.34 2.66
N PRO A 70 2.67 -5.80 2.22
CA PRO A 70 3.81 -4.90 2.01
C PRO A 70 3.53 -3.84 0.96
N GLY A 71 4.23 -2.71 1.06
CA GLY A 71 4.28 -1.74 -0.02
C GLY A 71 4.91 -2.33 -1.26
N ARG A 72 4.34 -2.06 -2.44
CA ARG A 72 4.83 -2.61 -3.72
C ARG A 72 6.12 -1.96 -4.21
N GLY A 73 6.47 -0.81 -3.70
CA GLY A 73 7.60 -0.01 -4.14
C GLY A 73 8.44 0.53 -3.00
N SER A 74 9.44 1.35 -3.35
CA SER A 74 10.32 2.04 -2.42
C SER A 74 9.57 3.06 -1.55
N VAL A 75 10.05 3.30 -0.34
CA VAL A 75 9.54 4.35 0.58
C VAL A 75 9.56 5.75 -0.08
N LYS A 76 10.45 5.95 -1.05
CA LYS A 76 10.61 7.21 -1.78
C LYS A 76 9.66 7.35 -2.98
N MET A 77 8.87 6.31 -3.29
CA MET A 77 7.91 6.37 -4.40
C MET A 77 6.80 7.36 -4.09
N ALA A 78 6.50 8.20 -5.07
CA ALA A 78 5.32 9.05 -5.01
C ALA A 78 4.04 8.20 -4.98
N THR A 79 2.99 8.69 -4.34
CA THR A 79 1.67 8.04 -4.27
C THR A 79 1.08 7.74 -5.65
N THR A 80 1.45 8.50 -6.68
CA THR A 80 1.07 8.28 -8.08
C THR A 80 1.56 6.95 -8.65
N ASP A 81 2.64 6.39 -8.10
CA ASP A 81 3.23 5.15 -8.61
C ASP A 81 2.55 3.88 -8.08
N THR A 82 1.61 4.01 -7.14
CA THR A 82 0.90 2.86 -6.54
C THR A 82 0.00 2.12 -7.52
N HIS A 83 -0.45 2.77 -8.58
CA HIS A 83 -1.29 2.19 -9.64
C HIS A 83 -0.55 1.94 -10.96
N ASP A 84 0.76 2.12 -10.99
CA ASP A 84 1.57 1.88 -12.19
C ASP A 84 1.71 0.37 -12.45
N THR A 85 0.99 -0.13 -13.45
CA THR A 85 0.98 -1.53 -13.87
C THR A 85 2.17 -1.92 -14.75
N THR A 86 3.09 -1.01 -14.99
CA THR A 86 4.28 -1.25 -15.84
C THR A 86 5.54 -1.59 -15.05
N ARG A 87 5.54 -1.34 -13.74
CA ARG A 87 6.70 -1.55 -12.87
C ARG A 87 6.54 -2.83 -12.03
N PRO A 88 7.61 -3.64 -11.90
CA PRO A 88 7.64 -4.77 -11.00
C PRO A 88 7.56 -4.31 -9.54
N PRO A 89 7.05 -5.14 -8.63
CA PRO A 89 7.06 -4.85 -7.21
C PRO A 89 8.48 -4.88 -6.63
N HIS A 90 8.64 -4.39 -5.39
CA HIS A 90 9.86 -4.61 -4.63
C HIS A 90 10.05 -6.11 -4.32
N PRO A 91 11.29 -6.63 -4.32
CA PRO A 91 11.56 -8.04 -4.03
C PRO A 91 10.92 -8.56 -2.75
N GLN A 92 10.85 -7.74 -1.68
CA GLN A 92 10.20 -8.10 -0.42
C GLN A 92 8.69 -8.39 -0.59
N TYR A 93 8.02 -7.68 -1.51
CA TYR A 93 6.62 -7.94 -1.82
C TYR A 93 6.43 -9.35 -2.39
N ALA A 94 7.26 -9.72 -3.35
CA ALA A 94 7.26 -11.07 -3.90
C ALA A 94 7.62 -12.11 -2.84
N GLY A 95 8.64 -11.85 -2.01
CA GLY A 95 9.02 -12.70 -0.89
C GLY A 95 7.89 -12.94 0.11
N PHE A 96 7.10 -11.91 0.43
CA PHE A 96 5.94 -12.05 1.31
C PHE A 96 4.90 -13.03 0.75
N TYR A 97 4.51 -12.90 -0.51
CA TYR A 97 3.54 -13.80 -1.13
C TYR A 97 4.10 -15.20 -1.36
N THR A 98 5.39 -15.32 -1.70
CA THR A 98 6.08 -16.61 -1.79
C THR A 98 6.09 -17.31 -0.44
N TRP A 99 6.40 -16.59 0.64
CA TRP A 99 6.34 -17.14 1.99
C TRP A 99 4.92 -17.61 2.36
N LEU A 100 3.89 -16.83 2.02
CA LEU A 100 2.49 -17.23 2.24
C LEU A 100 2.18 -18.53 1.49
N SER A 101 2.52 -18.63 0.22
CA SER A 101 2.18 -19.77 -0.63
C SER A 101 3.00 -21.03 -0.32
N GLN A 102 4.29 -20.90 0.01
CA GLN A 102 5.20 -22.03 0.14
C GLN A 102 5.45 -22.46 1.59
N ILE A 103 5.41 -21.53 2.54
CA ILE A 103 5.74 -21.80 3.95
C ILE A 103 4.48 -21.88 4.80
N TRP A 104 3.64 -20.82 4.80
CA TRP A 104 2.42 -20.78 5.60
C TRP A 104 1.31 -21.67 5.00
N LYS A 105 1.14 -21.65 3.68
CA LYS A 105 0.18 -22.45 2.89
C LYS A 105 -1.27 -22.27 3.35
N PRO A 106 -1.84 -21.08 3.27
CA PRO A 106 -3.22 -20.85 3.66
C PRO A 106 -4.20 -21.55 2.71
N ASP A 107 -5.32 -22.01 3.26
CA ASP A 107 -6.45 -22.50 2.46
C ASP A 107 -7.16 -21.35 1.73
N VAL A 108 -7.04 -20.12 2.25
CA VAL A 108 -7.66 -18.92 1.69
C VAL A 108 -6.93 -17.67 2.17
N ILE A 109 -6.80 -16.67 1.29
CA ILE A 109 -6.39 -15.32 1.66
C ILE A 109 -7.63 -14.44 1.67
N ILE A 110 -7.88 -13.77 2.81
CA ILE A 110 -8.94 -12.77 2.96
C ILE A 110 -8.28 -11.40 2.99
N HIS A 111 -8.49 -10.62 1.95
CA HIS A 111 -8.00 -9.26 1.88
C HIS A 111 -9.05 -8.28 2.44
N VAL A 112 -8.65 -7.50 3.42
CA VAL A 112 -9.51 -6.51 4.08
C VAL A 112 -8.92 -5.12 3.86
N GLY A 113 -9.66 -4.25 3.17
CA GLY A 113 -9.20 -2.89 2.88
C GLY A 113 -10.03 -2.24 1.77
N THR A 114 -9.74 -0.98 1.46
CA THR A 114 -10.41 -0.27 0.36
C THR A 114 -10.03 -0.90 -0.98
N HIS A 115 -8.75 -1.20 -1.16
CA HIS A 115 -8.17 -2.02 -2.22
C HIS A 115 -6.81 -2.54 -1.75
N GLY A 116 -6.27 -3.54 -2.43
CA GLY A 116 -4.88 -3.96 -2.27
C GLY A 116 -3.99 -3.36 -3.33
N THR A 117 -2.81 -3.92 -3.45
CA THR A 117 -1.86 -3.52 -4.49
C THR A 117 -1.50 -4.67 -5.43
N LEU A 118 -1.90 -5.89 -5.12
CA LEU A 118 -1.58 -7.08 -5.92
C LEU A 118 -2.11 -6.96 -7.35
N GLU A 119 -3.35 -6.52 -7.50
CA GLU A 119 -4.03 -6.33 -8.77
C GLU A 119 -3.41 -5.25 -9.66
N PHE A 120 -2.64 -4.34 -9.08
CA PHE A 120 -1.97 -3.25 -9.82
C PHE A 120 -0.51 -3.57 -10.18
N LEU A 121 -0.01 -4.76 -9.87
CA LEU A 121 1.35 -5.16 -10.24
C LEU A 121 1.52 -5.29 -11.76
N GLN A 122 2.76 -5.27 -12.20
CA GLN A 122 3.11 -5.42 -13.61
C GLN A 122 2.52 -6.70 -14.22
N GLY A 123 1.93 -6.56 -15.40
CA GLY A 123 1.33 -7.66 -16.16
C GLY A 123 0.28 -7.18 -17.15
N LYS A 124 -0.39 -8.13 -17.79
CA LYS A 124 -1.45 -7.84 -18.76
C LYS A 124 -2.68 -7.25 -18.09
N GLU A 125 -3.34 -6.33 -18.75
CA GLU A 125 -4.59 -5.73 -18.28
C GLU A 125 -5.75 -6.75 -18.22
N ASN A 126 -5.76 -7.68 -19.16
CA ASN A 126 -6.76 -8.75 -19.25
C ASN A 126 -6.08 -10.07 -19.59
N ALA A 127 -6.70 -11.17 -19.21
CA ALA A 127 -6.21 -12.52 -19.46
C ALA A 127 -4.76 -12.68 -18.93
N VAL A 128 -4.59 -12.45 -17.64
CA VAL A 128 -3.32 -12.66 -16.95
C VAL A 128 -2.79 -14.06 -17.19
N SER A 129 -1.49 -14.22 -17.10
CA SER A 129 -0.78 -15.48 -17.27
C SER A 129 0.26 -15.62 -16.18
N ALA A 130 0.82 -16.80 -16.01
CA ALA A 130 1.87 -17.09 -15.02
C ALA A 130 3.10 -16.17 -15.10
N GLU A 131 3.26 -15.42 -16.18
CA GLU A 131 4.30 -14.38 -16.35
C GLU A 131 3.88 -13.01 -15.75
N CYS A 132 2.61 -12.85 -15.37
CA CYS A 132 2.12 -11.62 -14.75
C CYS A 132 2.29 -11.70 -13.25
N PHE A 133 2.86 -10.66 -12.61
CA PHE A 133 3.07 -10.66 -11.16
C PHE A 133 1.82 -10.95 -10.33
N PRO A 134 0.63 -10.42 -10.64
CA PRO A 134 -0.56 -10.75 -9.86
C PRO A 134 -0.86 -12.24 -9.84
N ASP A 135 -0.82 -12.91 -11.00
CA ASP A 135 -1.09 -14.33 -11.14
C ASP A 135 0.03 -15.19 -10.51
N MET A 136 1.29 -14.82 -10.81
CA MET A 136 2.49 -15.47 -10.27
C MET A 136 2.50 -15.52 -8.75
N LEU A 137 2.09 -14.43 -8.08
CA LEU A 137 2.21 -14.29 -6.64
C LEU A 137 1.02 -14.87 -5.87
N ILE A 138 -0.21 -14.79 -6.43
CA ILE A 138 -1.39 -15.37 -5.78
C ILE A 138 -1.48 -16.87 -6.05
N GLY A 139 -1.04 -17.33 -7.23
CA GLY A 139 -1.10 -18.73 -7.64
C GLY A 139 -2.52 -19.30 -7.54
N ASP A 140 -2.60 -20.52 -7.01
CA ASP A 140 -3.85 -21.26 -6.86
C ASP A 140 -4.59 -20.99 -5.53
N ILE A 141 -4.09 -20.03 -4.71
CA ILE A 141 -4.70 -19.75 -3.40
C ILE A 141 -6.03 -19.02 -3.59
N PRO A 142 -7.15 -19.55 -3.08
CA PRO A 142 -8.41 -18.83 -3.08
C PRO A 142 -8.28 -17.45 -2.45
N HIS A 143 -8.71 -16.42 -3.18
CA HIS A 143 -8.55 -15.03 -2.78
C HIS A 143 -9.92 -14.37 -2.60
N VAL A 144 -10.26 -14.04 -1.37
CA VAL A 144 -11.49 -13.33 -1.01
C VAL A 144 -11.15 -11.88 -0.70
N TYR A 145 -11.88 -10.98 -1.30
CA TYR A 145 -11.67 -9.55 -1.17
C TYR A 145 -12.91 -8.89 -0.55
N ILE A 146 -12.79 -8.46 0.70
CA ILE A 146 -13.84 -7.68 1.37
C ILE A 146 -13.71 -6.24 0.90
N TYR A 147 -14.61 -5.83 0.00
CA TYR A 147 -14.43 -4.63 -0.78
C TYR A 147 -15.59 -3.64 -0.64
N TYR A 148 -15.27 -2.36 -0.65
CA TYR A 148 -16.26 -1.31 -0.65
C TYR A 148 -16.94 -1.15 -2.02
N CYS A 149 -18.26 -1.32 -2.08
CA CYS A 149 -19.00 -1.33 -3.35
C CYS A 149 -19.01 0.02 -4.09
N GLY A 150 -18.63 1.12 -3.43
CA GLY A 150 -18.55 2.44 -4.06
C GLY A 150 -17.43 2.62 -5.07
N ASN A 151 -16.42 1.72 -5.07
CA ASN A 151 -15.31 1.74 -6.03
C ASN A 151 -15.32 0.50 -6.94
N ALA A 152 -16.35 0.38 -7.75
CA ALA A 152 -16.59 -0.79 -8.59
C ALA A 152 -15.48 -1.07 -9.61
N ALA A 153 -14.80 -0.02 -10.10
CA ALA A 153 -13.76 -0.14 -11.11
C ALA A 153 -12.54 -0.93 -10.58
N GLU A 154 -12.05 -0.60 -9.40
CA GLU A 154 -10.92 -1.28 -8.78
C GLU A 154 -11.30 -2.72 -8.37
N GLY A 155 -12.51 -2.94 -7.87
CA GLY A 155 -13.02 -4.28 -7.61
C GLY A 155 -13.01 -5.17 -8.84
N LEU A 156 -13.34 -4.63 -10.02
CA LEU A 156 -13.25 -5.36 -11.29
C LEU A 156 -11.78 -5.68 -11.65
N ILE A 157 -10.84 -4.79 -11.36
CA ILE A 157 -9.41 -5.03 -11.58
C ILE A 157 -8.94 -6.18 -10.68
N ALA A 158 -9.25 -6.16 -9.39
CA ALA A 158 -8.94 -7.24 -8.46
C ALA A 158 -9.49 -8.59 -8.92
N ARG A 159 -10.74 -8.61 -9.39
CA ARG A 159 -11.36 -9.82 -9.93
C ARG A 159 -10.67 -10.35 -11.19
N ARG A 160 -10.25 -9.46 -12.09
CA ARG A 160 -9.62 -9.83 -13.37
C ARG A 160 -8.16 -10.21 -13.25
N ARG A 161 -7.43 -9.56 -12.33
CA ARG A 161 -5.98 -9.66 -12.28
C ARG A 161 -5.44 -10.41 -11.06
N ALA A 162 -6.23 -10.51 -9.99
CA ALA A 162 -5.84 -11.22 -8.78
C ALA A 162 -6.82 -12.35 -8.41
N HIS A 163 -7.66 -12.79 -9.36
CA HIS A 163 -8.64 -13.89 -9.18
C HIS A 163 -9.56 -13.71 -7.96
N ALA A 164 -9.80 -12.45 -7.55
CA ALA A 164 -10.50 -12.17 -6.32
C ALA A 164 -12.00 -12.48 -6.41
N VAL A 165 -12.51 -13.15 -5.38
CA VAL A 165 -13.94 -13.25 -5.12
C VAL A 165 -14.34 -12.04 -4.29
N LEU A 166 -15.09 -11.12 -4.88
CA LEU A 166 -15.51 -9.90 -4.20
C LEU A 166 -16.65 -10.19 -3.22
N VAL A 167 -16.43 -9.81 -1.96
CA VAL A 167 -17.47 -9.76 -0.94
C VAL A 167 -17.73 -8.29 -0.63
N SER A 168 -18.76 -7.73 -1.24
CA SER A 168 -19.09 -6.32 -1.06
C SER A 168 -19.97 -6.12 0.18
N TYR A 169 -19.81 -4.98 0.82
CA TYR A 169 -20.66 -4.54 1.90
C TYR A 169 -21.37 -3.23 1.53
N GLN A 170 -22.57 -3.06 2.05
CA GLN A 170 -23.31 -1.83 1.84
C GLN A 170 -22.69 -0.71 2.66
N PRO A 171 -22.32 0.42 2.04
CA PRO A 171 -21.82 1.54 2.79
C PRO A 171 -22.90 2.06 3.78
N PRO A 172 -22.49 2.56 4.95
CA PRO A 172 -23.40 3.30 5.79
C PRO A 172 -23.98 4.47 4.99
N VAL A 173 -25.21 4.87 5.33
CA VAL A 173 -25.81 6.05 4.73
C VAL A 173 -24.89 7.24 4.99
N MET A 174 -24.15 7.65 3.97
CA MET A 174 -23.31 8.83 4.06
C MET A 174 -24.22 10.07 3.95
N GLN A 175 -24.41 10.75 5.04
CA GLN A 175 -24.89 12.11 4.98
C GLN A 175 -23.68 13.01 4.70
N PRO A 176 -23.77 13.93 3.73
CA PRO A 176 -22.71 14.90 3.56
C PRO A 176 -22.59 15.70 4.87
N THR A 177 -21.55 15.44 5.63
CA THR A 177 -21.11 16.38 6.66
C THR A 177 -20.50 17.54 5.89
N ARG A 178 -21.27 18.58 5.66
CA ARG A 178 -20.71 19.82 5.12
C ARG A 178 -19.87 20.44 6.23
N LEU A 179 -18.61 20.64 5.95
CA LEU A 179 -17.86 21.65 6.66
C LEU A 179 -18.55 22.98 6.33
N ASP A 180 -19.06 23.68 7.31
CA ASP A 180 -19.73 24.94 7.11
C ASP A 180 -18.81 26.10 7.49
N GLY A 181 -18.96 27.24 6.79
CA GLY A 181 -18.27 28.48 7.10
C GLY A 181 -16.76 28.41 6.96
N GLU A 182 -16.06 28.86 7.97
CA GLU A 182 -14.59 29.04 7.96
C GLU A 182 -13.81 27.73 7.82
N LEU A 183 -14.34 26.59 8.27
CA LEU A 183 -13.73 25.29 8.08
C LEU A 183 -13.81 24.81 6.62
N ALA A 184 -14.91 25.12 5.93
CA ALA A 184 -15.04 24.82 4.50
C ALA A 184 -14.05 25.64 3.66
N GLU A 185 -13.86 26.92 3.99
CA GLU A 185 -12.87 27.78 3.35
C GLU A 185 -11.45 27.27 3.58
N LEU A 186 -11.16 26.75 4.77
CA LEU A 186 -9.86 26.16 5.07
C LEU A 186 -9.63 24.86 4.26
N ASP A 187 -10.64 24.00 4.14
CA ASP A 187 -10.57 22.76 3.35
C ASP A 187 -10.34 23.05 1.86
N ASP A 188 -11.01 24.08 1.32
CA ASP A 188 -10.80 24.54 -0.06
C ASP A 188 -9.36 25.04 -0.26
N LEU A 189 -8.83 25.84 0.67
CA LEU A 189 -7.44 26.33 0.64
C LEU A 189 -6.41 25.19 0.71
N ILE A 190 -6.63 24.21 1.58
CA ILE A 190 -5.78 23.01 1.68
C ILE A 190 -5.79 22.22 0.36
N SER A 191 -6.97 22.08 -0.22
CA SER A 191 -7.14 21.37 -1.51
C SER A 191 -6.45 22.11 -2.66
N GLU A 192 -6.46 23.44 -2.64
CA GLU A 192 -5.75 24.27 -3.62
C GLU A 192 -4.24 24.20 -3.41
N TYR A 193 -3.76 24.30 -2.18
CA TYR A 193 -2.36 24.11 -1.83
C TYR A 193 -1.83 22.77 -2.34
N ARG A 194 -2.52 21.66 -2.05
CA ARG A 194 -2.12 20.31 -2.52
C ARG A 194 -1.99 20.24 -4.04
N ARG A 195 -2.91 20.84 -4.77
CA ARG A 195 -2.84 20.91 -6.22
C ARG A 195 -1.66 21.77 -6.71
N SER A 196 -1.40 22.88 -6.01
CA SER A 196 -0.33 23.81 -6.41
C SER A 196 1.06 23.22 -6.22
N VAL A 197 1.29 22.42 -5.18
CA VAL A 197 2.57 21.75 -4.93
C VAL A 197 3.04 20.93 -6.15
N THR A 198 2.10 20.27 -6.82
CA THR A 198 2.42 19.43 -8.00
C THR A 198 2.40 20.23 -9.30
N LEU A 199 1.46 21.17 -9.47
CA LEU A 199 1.20 21.82 -10.77
C LEU A 199 1.83 23.21 -10.88
N MET A 200 1.95 23.95 -9.77
CA MET A 200 2.42 25.33 -9.73
C MET A 200 3.24 25.62 -8.46
N PRO A 201 4.45 25.08 -8.32
CA PRO A 201 5.24 25.19 -7.09
C PRO A 201 5.55 26.62 -6.64
N GLN A 202 5.50 27.59 -7.56
CA GLN A 202 5.77 29.00 -7.26
C GLN A 202 4.67 29.67 -6.43
N THR A 203 3.43 29.19 -6.51
CA THR A 203 2.28 29.71 -5.76
C THR A 203 2.02 28.93 -4.47
N SER A 204 2.66 27.78 -4.29
CA SER A 204 2.44 26.91 -3.13
C SER A 204 2.85 27.56 -1.80
N ALA A 205 3.89 28.36 -1.77
CA ALA A 205 4.32 29.07 -0.58
C ALA A 205 3.30 30.10 -0.08
N GLU A 206 2.69 30.85 -0.98
CA GLU A 206 1.66 31.84 -0.65
C GLU A 206 0.38 31.15 -0.14
N LEU A 207 0.00 30.03 -0.76
CA LEU A 207 -1.15 29.24 -0.33
C LEU A 207 -0.92 28.60 1.04
N LEU A 208 0.30 28.13 1.32
CA LEU A 208 0.67 27.60 2.63
C LEU A 208 0.55 28.67 3.73
N GLU A 209 1.00 29.90 3.46
CA GLU A 209 0.82 31.01 4.40
C GLU A 209 -0.66 31.31 4.66
N GLN A 210 -1.52 31.25 3.65
CA GLN A 210 -2.94 31.45 3.80
C GLN A 210 -3.60 30.32 4.63
N VAL A 211 -3.23 29.06 4.37
CA VAL A 211 -3.68 27.90 5.17
C VAL A 211 -3.26 28.08 6.63
N HIS A 212 -2.00 28.45 6.88
CA HIS A 212 -1.49 28.67 8.23
C HIS A 212 -2.22 29.82 8.94
N GLY A 213 -2.40 30.95 8.27
CA GLY A 213 -3.14 32.10 8.82
C GLY A 213 -4.60 31.74 9.16
N ARG A 214 -5.26 30.96 8.31
CA ARG A 214 -6.65 30.54 8.53
C ARG A 214 -6.75 29.53 9.67
N ALA A 215 -5.84 28.54 9.74
CA ALA A 215 -5.78 27.56 10.82
C ALA A 215 -5.54 28.24 12.18
N THR A 216 -4.62 29.21 12.22
CA THR A 216 -4.37 30.02 13.44
C THR A 216 -5.62 30.78 13.88
N ALA A 217 -6.33 31.41 12.96
CA ALA A 217 -7.57 32.14 13.26
C ALA A 217 -8.68 31.23 13.83
N LEU A 218 -8.66 29.95 13.43
CA LEU A 218 -9.58 28.90 13.90
C LEU A 218 -9.09 28.18 15.16
N HIS A 219 -7.97 28.62 15.75
CA HIS A 219 -7.34 27.97 16.91
C HIS A 219 -6.97 26.49 16.68
N LEU A 220 -6.69 26.12 15.45
CA LEU A 220 -6.21 24.79 15.11
C LEU A 220 -4.68 24.69 15.33
N PRO A 221 -4.14 23.50 15.61
CA PRO A 221 -2.70 23.29 15.68
C PRO A 221 -2.02 23.72 14.37
N THR A 222 -0.97 24.52 14.47
CA THR A 222 -0.27 25.10 13.32
C THR A 222 1.20 24.70 13.26
N ASP A 223 1.58 23.62 13.94
CA ASP A 223 2.93 23.11 13.83
C ASP A 223 3.11 22.48 12.45
N LEU A 224 3.95 23.11 11.61
CA LEU A 224 4.11 22.73 10.20
C LEU A 224 4.62 21.29 10.05
N ASP A 225 5.43 20.81 11.01
CA ASP A 225 5.91 19.43 11.01
C ASP A 225 4.78 18.42 11.32
N GLU A 226 3.84 18.80 12.19
CA GLU A 226 2.64 17.98 12.45
C GLU A 226 1.60 18.10 11.32
N LEU A 227 1.45 19.28 10.71
CA LEU A 227 0.54 19.49 9.59
C LEU A 227 0.95 18.71 8.32
N GLU A 228 2.23 18.62 8.00
CA GLU A 228 2.72 17.79 6.89
C GLU A 228 2.47 16.30 7.18
N VAL A 229 2.60 15.87 8.43
CA VAL A 229 2.34 14.48 8.82
C VAL A 229 0.83 14.20 8.85
N GLU A 230 0.00 15.07 9.40
CA GLU A 230 -1.45 14.88 9.42
C GLU A 230 -2.08 15.02 8.03
N LEU A 231 -1.61 15.94 7.19
CA LEU A 231 -2.07 16.07 5.81
C LEU A 231 -1.67 14.85 4.95
N SER A 232 -0.63 14.13 5.33
CA SER A 232 -0.26 12.85 4.69
C SER A 232 -1.09 11.67 5.21
N LEU A 233 -1.65 11.76 6.43
CA LEU A 233 -2.45 10.70 7.06
C LEU A 233 -3.95 10.73 6.67
N ILE A 234 -4.46 11.84 6.16
CA ILE A 234 -5.86 11.97 5.70
C ILE A 234 -6.08 11.26 4.34
N HIS A 235 -5.07 10.63 3.79
CA HIS A 235 -5.13 9.83 2.56
C HIS A 235 -5.11 8.31 2.81
N ILE A 236 -5.63 7.87 3.97
CA ILE A 236 -5.86 6.43 4.19
C ILE A 236 -7.34 6.12 3.97
#